data_78fb19449839b84c0c06dac2c80775d0
#
_entry.id   78fb19449839b84c0c06dac2c80775d0
#
_cell.length_a   1.000
_cell.length_b   1.000
_cell.length_c   1.000
_cell.angle_alpha   90.00
_cell.angle_beta   90.00
_cell.angle_gamma   90.00
#
_symmetry.space_group_name_H-M   'P 1'
#
loop_
_entity.id
_entity.type
_entity.pdbx_description
1 polymer ?
#
loop_
_entity_poly.entity_id
_entity_poly.type
_entity_poly.pdbx_seq_one_letter_code
_entity_poly.pdbx_strand_id
1 'polypeptide(L)'
;MKKTILFSLLTLCLFAISACQQESPKNQSKVTLSPSLKDFNAPYRLVDLTVTFKEVNTGKSYEAKQQDGRVMIELPFGLYNINAMGTITYSVDGKEKSASVVATRPNETINSPESNIVLDLLLSEQPDPGEGDIRSLVIAEIFPSGTLTPNGDKYIGDQYFRIYNNSDKVVYADSLLILESSFNTILVQNIEPKLTETCFPVQAVYMIPGNGKDVPVQPGGYLTICDQAANHKNINKNSIDLSNADFEWYDETPANSRVKDVDNPAKNLEKIYCYTRTIWSLHDRGGSSYAIAKMKTTKEDYLANYKAKYIWKLQMPDGSIKNVDKETYFVPTDWVIDGVNLSILSLDKWLVMPTALDRGFTYISTIDRDPQRYGKSVVRKTGAMKNGIQQLVDTNNSTEDFAPQSKATLL
;
A
#
# COMPACT_ATOMS: atom_id res chain seq x y z
N MET A 1 77.50 55.23 -21.46
CA MET A 1 76.92 54.89 -22.78
C MET A 1 75.93 53.78 -22.55
N LYS A 2 74.79 53.84 -23.12
CA LYS A 2 73.58 53.01 -23.20
C LYS A 2 72.47 53.45 -22.24
N LYS A 3 71.54 54.16 -22.86
CA LYS A 3 70.25 54.55 -22.33
C LYS A 3 69.35 53.31 -22.30
N THR A 4 68.72 53.02 -21.18
CA THR A 4 67.68 52.04 -21.06
C THR A 4 66.35 52.77 -20.96
N ILE A 5 65.49 52.64 -21.97
CA ILE A 5 64.13 53.21 -22.03
C ILE A 5 63.24 52.32 -21.23
N LEU A 6 62.62 52.87 -20.20
CA LEU A 6 61.59 52.17 -19.38
C LEU A 6 60.25 52.34 -20.05
N PHE A 7 59.72 51.26 -20.62
CA PHE A 7 58.37 51.19 -21.16
C PHE A 7 57.38 50.81 -20.05
N SER A 8 56.60 51.75 -19.60
CA SER A 8 55.52 51.56 -18.66
C SER A 8 54.31 50.94 -19.37
N LEU A 9 54.05 49.73 -19.17
CA LEU A 9 52.86 49.01 -19.67
C LEU A 9 51.71 49.19 -18.70
N LEU A 10 50.80 50.09 -19.03
CA LEU A 10 49.58 50.37 -18.30
C LEU A 10 48.60 49.23 -18.60
N THR A 11 48.52 48.22 -17.72
CA THR A 11 47.57 47.10 -17.84
C THR A 11 46.22 47.58 -17.33
N LEU A 12 45.31 47.86 -18.27
CA LEU A 12 43.92 48.17 -18.00
C LEU A 12 43.19 46.87 -17.66
N CYS A 13 42.98 46.56 -16.35
CA CYS A 13 42.12 45.50 -15.91
C CYS A 13 40.66 45.86 -16.17
N LEU A 14 40.11 45.38 -17.27
CA LEU A 14 38.67 45.31 -17.48
C LEU A 14 38.10 44.28 -16.52
N PHE A 15 37.54 44.73 -15.42
CA PHE A 15 36.62 43.92 -14.63
C PHE A 15 35.37 43.69 -15.46
N ALA A 16 35.29 42.54 -16.14
CA ALA A 16 34.02 42.02 -16.63
C ALA A 16 33.22 41.62 -15.39
N ILE A 17 32.34 42.51 -14.94
CA ILE A 17 31.28 42.15 -14.00
C ILE A 17 30.33 41.25 -14.81
N SER A 18 30.56 39.95 -14.73
CA SER A 18 29.53 38.99 -15.08
C SER A 18 28.40 39.15 -14.07
N ALA A 19 27.48 40.04 -14.37
CA ALA A 19 26.17 40.02 -13.77
C ALA A 19 25.57 38.63 -14.15
N CYS A 20 25.65 37.65 -13.26
CA CYS A 20 24.71 36.57 -13.28
C CYS A 20 23.32 37.19 -13.18
N GLN A 21 22.74 37.48 -14.32
CA GLN A 21 21.29 37.61 -14.40
C GLN A 21 20.79 36.25 -13.97
N GLN A 22 20.35 36.18 -12.74
CA GLN A 22 19.49 35.12 -12.26
C GLN A 22 18.23 35.26 -13.13
N GLU A 23 18.21 34.53 -14.25
CA GLU A 23 16.99 34.40 -15.04
C GLU A 23 15.97 33.82 -14.09
N SER A 24 14.99 34.63 -13.70
CA SER A 24 13.78 34.12 -13.04
C SER A 24 13.27 33.00 -13.94
N PRO A 25 13.09 31.78 -13.42
CA PRO A 25 12.73 30.63 -14.24
C PRO A 25 11.40 30.93 -14.90
N LYS A 26 11.41 31.10 -16.22
CA LYS A 26 10.26 31.51 -17.06
C LYS A 26 9.10 30.53 -17.01
N ASN A 27 9.25 29.41 -16.30
CA ASN A 27 8.27 28.32 -16.21
C ASN A 27 8.11 27.78 -14.77
N GLN A 28 7.83 28.71 -13.84
CA GLN A 28 7.47 28.31 -12.46
C GLN A 28 6.05 28.77 -12.14
N SER A 29 5.38 27.98 -11.32
CA SER A 29 4.06 28.22 -10.76
C SER A 29 4.16 28.44 -9.26
N LYS A 30 3.50 29.49 -8.78
CA LYS A 30 3.17 29.61 -7.37
C LYS A 30 1.92 28.79 -7.09
N VAL A 31 2.10 27.62 -6.49
CA VAL A 31 1.01 26.67 -6.20
C VAL A 31 0.49 26.95 -4.80
N THR A 32 -0.83 27.13 -4.70
CA THR A 32 -1.55 27.22 -3.42
C THR A 32 -2.53 26.07 -3.32
N LEU A 33 -2.35 25.22 -2.32
CA LEU A 33 -3.30 24.15 -1.99
C LEU A 33 -4.19 24.62 -0.84
N SER A 34 -5.50 24.41 -1.03
CA SER A 34 -6.53 24.63 0.00
C SER A 34 -7.07 23.28 0.45
N PRO A 35 -6.63 22.73 1.60
CA PRO A 35 -7.13 21.48 2.12
C PRO A 35 -8.61 21.59 2.50
N SER A 36 -9.41 20.60 2.15
CA SER A 36 -10.82 20.50 2.50
C SER A 36 -11.15 19.05 2.85
N LEU A 37 -11.73 18.82 4.03
CA LEU A 37 -12.17 17.50 4.45
C LEU A 37 -13.59 17.26 3.93
N LYS A 38 -13.74 16.29 3.03
CA LYS A 38 -15.05 15.91 2.48
C LYS A 38 -15.83 15.03 3.46
N ASP A 39 -17.16 15.12 3.37
CA ASP A 39 -18.11 14.26 4.11
C ASP A 39 -17.92 14.25 5.64
N PHE A 40 -17.33 15.33 6.18
CA PHE A 40 -17.09 15.49 7.60
C PHE A 40 -17.90 16.68 8.15
N ASN A 41 -18.92 16.39 8.95
CA ASN A 41 -19.89 17.39 9.39
C ASN A 41 -19.56 18.08 10.74
N ALA A 42 -18.49 17.67 11.41
CA ALA A 42 -18.07 18.31 12.66
C ALA A 42 -17.02 19.40 12.39
N PRO A 43 -16.97 20.48 13.19
CA PRO A 43 -15.87 21.43 13.13
C PRO A 43 -14.54 20.74 13.44
N TYR A 44 -13.52 20.98 12.61
CA TYR A 44 -12.18 20.42 12.80
C TYR A 44 -11.11 21.50 12.68
N ARG A 45 -9.95 21.21 13.25
CA ARG A 45 -8.74 22.01 13.10
C ARG A 45 -7.64 21.14 12.50
N LEU A 46 -7.06 21.59 11.40
CA LEU A 46 -5.88 20.96 10.82
C LEU A 46 -4.66 21.31 11.69
N VAL A 47 -4.04 20.29 12.28
CA VAL A 47 -2.90 20.44 13.20
C VAL A 47 -1.61 20.54 12.39
N ASP A 48 -1.43 19.60 11.46
CA ASP A 48 -0.32 19.58 10.52
C ASP A 48 -0.79 19.02 9.18
N LEU A 49 -0.07 19.36 8.12
CA LEU A 49 -0.20 18.75 6.81
C LEU A 49 1.13 18.89 6.06
N THR A 50 1.67 17.79 5.64
CA THR A 50 2.82 17.73 4.72
C THR A 50 2.35 17.28 3.36
N VAL A 51 2.77 17.97 2.31
CA VAL A 51 2.41 17.66 0.93
C VAL A 51 3.67 17.40 0.11
N THR A 52 3.70 16.28 -0.57
CA THR A 52 4.75 15.88 -1.51
C THR A 52 4.24 16.00 -2.94
N PHE A 53 5.01 16.69 -3.78
CA PHE A 53 4.77 16.85 -5.21
C PHE A 53 5.83 16.06 -5.96
N LYS A 54 5.47 14.97 -6.62
CA LYS A 54 6.39 14.19 -7.44
C LYS A 54 6.13 14.46 -8.92
N GLU A 55 7.10 15.07 -9.59
CA GLU A 55 7.02 15.32 -11.04
C GLU A 55 7.10 14.00 -11.80
N VAL A 56 6.10 13.74 -12.66
CA VAL A 56 5.87 12.43 -13.28
C VAL A 56 6.99 12.04 -14.26
N ASN A 57 7.50 13.01 -15.03
CA ASN A 57 8.47 12.72 -16.11
C ASN A 57 9.90 12.61 -15.58
N THR A 58 10.26 13.41 -14.60
CA THR A 58 11.64 13.48 -14.05
C THR A 58 11.79 12.67 -12.76
N GLY A 59 10.67 12.33 -12.09
CA GLY A 59 10.66 11.70 -10.78
C GLY A 59 11.11 12.61 -9.62
N LYS A 60 11.37 13.88 -9.90
CA LYS A 60 11.82 14.83 -8.88
C LYS A 60 10.70 15.13 -7.89
N SER A 61 11.04 15.11 -6.60
CA SER A 61 10.09 15.36 -5.52
C SER A 61 10.35 16.71 -4.84
N TYR A 62 9.27 17.37 -4.44
CA TYR A 62 9.26 18.61 -3.68
C TYR A 62 8.30 18.42 -2.51
N GLU A 63 8.61 19.05 -1.37
CA GLU A 63 7.81 18.96 -0.16
C GLU A 63 7.46 20.35 0.36
N ALA A 64 6.23 20.50 0.84
CA ALA A 64 5.78 21.71 1.54
C ALA A 64 4.88 21.34 2.71
N LYS A 65 4.89 22.18 3.73
CA LYS A 65 4.07 22.04 4.94
C LYS A 65 3.02 23.14 5.00
N GLN A 66 1.90 22.83 5.61
CA GLN A 66 0.84 23.80 5.81
C GLN A 66 1.28 24.93 6.74
N GLN A 67 0.83 26.14 6.39
CA GLN A 67 0.90 27.35 7.20
C GLN A 67 -0.46 28.06 7.13
N ASP A 68 -1.05 28.37 8.26
CA ASP A 68 -2.36 29.05 8.36
C ASP A 68 -3.47 28.40 7.51
N GLY A 69 -3.51 27.05 7.53
CA GLY A 69 -4.53 26.25 6.82
C GLY A 69 -4.32 26.13 5.31
N ARG A 70 -3.22 26.57 4.76
CA ARG A 70 -2.87 26.46 3.34
C ARG A 70 -1.47 25.90 3.16
N VAL A 71 -1.21 25.32 1.99
CA VAL A 71 0.14 24.91 1.59
C VAL A 71 0.53 25.74 0.37
N MET A 72 1.68 26.38 0.43
CA MET A 72 2.21 27.19 -0.66
C MET A 72 3.61 26.70 -1.05
N ILE A 73 3.86 26.58 -2.34
CA ILE A 73 5.15 26.17 -2.89
C ILE A 73 5.34 26.74 -4.30
N GLU A 74 6.60 26.99 -4.68
CA GLU A 74 6.96 27.30 -6.06
C GLU A 74 7.47 26.04 -6.75
N LEU A 75 6.83 25.66 -7.88
CA LEU A 75 7.16 24.47 -8.65
C LEU A 75 7.42 24.81 -10.11
N PRO A 76 8.36 24.15 -10.79
CA PRO A 76 8.44 24.18 -12.24
C PRO A 76 7.12 23.74 -12.88
N PHE A 77 6.83 24.25 -14.09
CA PHE A 77 5.72 23.71 -14.88
C PHE A 77 5.95 22.22 -15.14
N GLY A 78 4.92 21.42 -15.00
CA GLY A 78 5.01 19.96 -15.15
C GLY A 78 3.72 19.22 -14.81
N LEU A 79 3.81 17.92 -14.86
CA LEU A 79 2.76 16.97 -14.46
C LEU A 79 3.14 16.37 -13.12
N TYR A 80 2.30 16.52 -12.11
CA TYR A 80 2.63 16.13 -10.74
C TYR A 80 1.65 15.11 -10.17
N ASN A 81 2.19 14.13 -9.46
CA ASN A 81 1.44 13.36 -8.47
C ASN A 81 1.59 14.07 -7.13
N ILE A 82 0.46 14.51 -6.56
CA ILE A 82 0.42 15.26 -5.29
C ILE A 82 -0.12 14.33 -4.21
N ASN A 83 0.65 14.12 -3.16
CA ASN A 83 0.26 13.33 -1.99
C ASN A 83 0.33 14.20 -0.74
N ALA A 84 -0.65 14.09 0.14
CA ALA A 84 -0.68 14.80 1.39
C ALA A 84 -0.98 13.89 2.57
N MET A 85 -0.40 14.21 3.70
CA MET A 85 -0.57 13.52 4.96
C MET A 85 -0.56 14.53 6.10
N GLY A 86 -1.47 14.37 7.04
CA GLY A 86 -1.56 15.27 8.20
C GLY A 86 -2.44 14.75 9.31
N THR A 87 -2.69 15.64 10.26
CA THR A 87 -3.49 15.36 11.45
C THR A 87 -4.54 16.45 11.63
N ILE A 88 -5.76 16.07 11.96
CA ILE A 88 -6.81 16.98 12.43
C ILE A 88 -7.15 16.72 13.87
N THR A 89 -7.69 17.74 14.55
CA THR A 89 -8.42 17.59 15.80
C THR A 89 -9.85 18.07 15.61
N TYR A 90 -10.80 17.39 16.29
CA TYR A 90 -12.23 17.68 16.25
C TYR A 90 -12.89 17.26 17.57
N SER A 91 -14.08 17.79 17.85
CA SER A 91 -14.79 17.48 19.10
C SER A 91 -16.00 16.58 18.83
N VAL A 92 -16.13 15.51 19.64
CA VAL A 92 -17.30 14.65 19.68
C VAL A 92 -17.74 14.52 21.13
N ASP A 93 -18.99 14.85 21.42
CA ASP A 93 -19.57 14.79 22.77
C ASP A 93 -18.74 15.56 23.83
N GLY A 94 -18.18 16.71 23.41
CA GLY A 94 -17.35 17.57 24.27
C GLY A 94 -15.93 17.05 24.56
N LYS A 95 -15.52 15.94 23.94
CA LYS A 95 -14.15 15.40 24.01
C LYS A 95 -13.38 15.70 22.72
N GLU A 96 -12.17 16.21 22.88
CA GLU A 96 -11.27 16.41 21.74
C GLU A 96 -10.75 15.05 21.25
N LYS A 97 -10.85 14.82 19.95
CA LYS A 97 -10.31 13.64 19.24
C LYS A 97 -9.32 14.09 18.18
N SER A 98 -8.41 13.22 17.82
CA SER A 98 -7.46 13.41 16.74
C SER A 98 -7.65 12.33 15.69
N ALA A 99 -7.47 12.67 14.43
CA ALA A 99 -7.48 11.71 13.33
C ALA A 99 -6.45 12.09 12.28
N SER A 100 -5.86 11.08 11.64
CA SER A 100 -5.00 11.29 10.49
C SER A 100 -5.82 11.61 9.26
N VAL A 101 -5.29 12.43 8.37
CA VAL A 101 -5.90 12.76 7.08
C VAL A 101 -4.89 12.54 5.97
N VAL A 102 -5.39 12.09 4.82
CA VAL A 102 -4.59 11.88 3.62
C VAL A 102 -5.29 12.45 2.39
N ALA A 103 -4.53 12.80 1.37
CA ALA A 103 -5.07 13.12 0.05
C ALA A 103 -4.10 12.71 -1.05
N THR A 104 -4.65 12.40 -2.22
CA THR A 104 -3.87 12.16 -3.44
C THR A 104 -4.56 12.80 -4.63
N ARG A 105 -3.76 13.52 -5.44
CA ARG A 105 -4.17 14.01 -6.78
C ARG A 105 -3.12 13.53 -7.78
N PRO A 106 -3.41 12.48 -8.52
CA PRO A 106 -2.53 12.01 -9.58
C PRO A 106 -2.67 12.87 -10.83
N ASN A 107 -1.56 13.02 -11.55
CA ASN A 107 -1.51 13.68 -12.86
C ASN A 107 -2.07 15.12 -12.88
N GLU A 108 -1.81 15.90 -11.84
CA GLU A 108 -2.16 17.31 -11.78
C GLU A 108 -1.23 18.11 -12.69
N THR A 109 -1.80 18.83 -13.65
CA THR A 109 -1.04 19.65 -14.59
C THR A 109 -0.83 21.06 -14.02
N ILE A 110 0.41 21.42 -13.77
CA ILE A 110 0.84 22.77 -13.33
C ILE A 110 1.53 23.46 -14.50
N ASN A 111 0.83 24.36 -15.17
CA ASN A 111 1.30 25.02 -16.39
C ASN A 111 0.98 26.52 -16.46
N SER A 112 0.56 27.12 -15.35
CA SER A 112 0.28 28.55 -15.24
C SER A 112 1.13 29.19 -14.14
N PRO A 113 1.44 30.53 -14.21
CA PRO A 113 2.22 31.19 -13.17
C PRO A 113 1.64 31.13 -11.78
N GLU A 114 0.31 30.97 -11.67
CA GLU A 114 -0.41 30.72 -10.41
C GLU A 114 -1.35 29.53 -10.59
N SER A 115 -1.35 28.63 -9.62
CA SER A 115 -2.20 27.44 -9.58
C SER A 115 -2.87 27.32 -8.20
N ASN A 116 -4.20 27.35 -8.18
CA ASN A 116 -4.98 27.16 -6.96
C ASN A 116 -5.67 25.80 -7.02
N ILE A 117 -5.35 24.91 -6.09
CA ILE A 117 -5.79 23.52 -6.08
C ILE A 117 -6.54 23.26 -4.77
N VAL A 118 -7.77 22.76 -4.86
CA VAL A 118 -8.48 22.20 -3.70
C VAL A 118 -7.97 20.79 -3.47
N LEU A 119 -7.50 20.53 -2.27
CA LEU A 119 -7.00 19.22 -1.88
C LEU A 119 -8.04 18.54 -1.00
N ASP A 120 -8.75 17.59 -1.57
CA ASP A 120 -9.77 16.82 -0.86
C ASP A 120 -9.10 15.85 0.11
N LEU A 121 -9.13 16.19 1.39
CA LEU A 121 -8.66 15.33 2.46
C LEU A 121 -9.70 14.23 2.74
N LEU A 122 -9.22 13.04 2.97
CA LEU A 122 -9.99 11.91 3.49
C LEU A 122 -9.51 11.60 4.90
N LEU A 123 -10.42 11.26 5.79
CA LEU A 123 -10.03 10.67 7.07
C LEU A 123 -9.29 9.37 6.78
N SER A 124 -8.05 9.30 7.21
CA SER A 124 -7.40 8.02 7.40
C SER A 124 -7.93 7.49 8.73
N GLU A 125 -8.89 6.58 8.65
CA GLU A 125 -9.44 5.92 9.84
C GLU A 125 -8.39 4.97 10.43
N GLN A 126 -7.35 5.57 11.01
CA GLN A 126 -6.51 4.86 11.95
C GLN A 126 -7.16 5.04 13.32
N PRO A 127 -7.72 4.00 13.92
CA PRO A 127 -8.24 4.08 15.29
C PRO A 127 -7.09 4.33 16.25
N ASP A 128 -7.42 4.95 17.38
CA ASP A 128 -6.47 5.04 18.48
C ASP A 128 -6.04 3.61 18.88
N PRO A 129 -4.77 3.26 18.74
CA PRO A 129 -4.27 1.91 19.08
C PRO A 129 -4.54 1.49 20.53
N GLY A 130 -5.00 2.40 21.38
CA GLY A 130 -5.30 2.15 22.79
C GLY A 130 -6.64 1.47 23.08
N GLU A 131 -7.57 1.30 22.13
CA GLU A 131 -8.95 0.86 22.42
C GLU A 131 -9.20 -0.66 22.30
N GLY A 132 -8.25 -1.46 21.81
CA GLY A 132 -8.45 -2.90 21.59
C GLY A 132 -9.42 -3.21 20.45
N ASP A 133 -9.57 -2.28 19.53
CA ASP A 133 -10.35 -2.45 18.32
C ASP A 133 -9.59 -3.36 17.32
N ILE A 134 -10.32 -4.15 16.55
CA ILE A 134 -9.77 -4.98 15.49
C ILE A 134 -8.95 -4.17 14.47
N ARG A 135 -9.26 -2.89 14.30
CA ARG A 135 -8.51 -1.96 13.46
C ARG A 135 -7.08 -1.67 13.93
N SER A 136 -6.71 -2.13 15.12
CA SER A 136 -5.31 -2.10 15.59
C SER A 136 -4.46 -3.25 15.03
N LEU A 137 -5.05 -4.17 14.28
CA LEU A 137 -4.31 -5.22 13.60
C LEU A 137 -3.67 -4.65 12.32
N VAL A 138 -2.40 -4.99 12.10
CA VAL A 138 -1.67 -4.61 10.89
C VAL A 138 -1.02 -5.83 10.23
N ILE A 139 -0.88 -5.79 8.92
CA ILE A 139 -0.09 -6.79 8.18
C ILE A 139 1.39 -6.56 8.51
N ALA A 140 1.97 -7.47 9.28
CA ALA A 140 3.37 -7.38 9.68
C ALA A 140 4.32 -7.95 8.62
N GLU A 141 3.89 -9.00 7.91
CA GLU A 141 4.69 -9.65 6.90
C GLU A 141 3.82 -10.37 5.88
N ILE A 142 4.24 -10.34 4.63
CA ILE A 142 3.70 -11.16 3.54
C ILE A 142 4.87 -11.92 2.91
N PHE A 143 4.80 -13.25 2.92
CA PHE A 143 5.76 -14.15 2.28
C PHE A 143 5.12 -14.86 1.09
N PRO A 144 5.08 -14.25 -0.09
CA PRO A 144 4.39 -14.80 -1.24
C PRO A 144 5.31 -15.60 -2.17
N SER A 145 6.64 -15.47 -2.04
CA SER A 145 7.58 -16.06 -3.00
C SER A 145 7.75 -17.56 -2.86
N GLY A 146 7.52 -18.10 -1.65
CA GLY A 146 7.94 -19.45 -1.32
C GLY A 146 9.46 -19.61 -1.30
N THR A 147 9.92 -20.85 -1.25
CA THR A 147 11.34 -21.22 -1.23
C THR A 147 11.74 -22.04 -2.45
N LEU A 148 13.05 -22.24 -2.65
CA LEU A 148 13.57 -23.21 -3.59
C LEU A 148 13.93 -24.51 -2.86
N THR A 149 13.64 -25.65 -3.49
CA THR A 149 14.17 -26.94 -3.02
C THR A 149 15.71 -26.98 -3.17
N PRO A 150 16.41 -27.92 -2.53
CA PRO A 150 17.86 -28.10 -2.74
C PRO A 150 18.24 -28.37 -4.22
N ASN A 151 17.29 -28.83 -5.04
CA ASN A 151 17.50 -29.04 -6.48
C ASN A 151 17.23 -27.78 -7.32
N GLY A 152 16.79 -26.68 -6.67
CA GLY A 152 16.46 -25.42 -7.37
C GLY A 152 15.02 -25.33 -7.88
N ASP A 153 14.16 -26.32 -7.58
CA ASP A 153 12.77 -26.30 -7.98
C ASP A 153 11.96 -25.35 -7.06
N LYS A 154 10.95 -24.69 -7.64
CA LYS A 154 10.02 -23.82 -6.93
C LYS A 154 9.18 -24.63 -5.93
N TYR A 155 9.07 -24.12 -4.71
CA TYR A 155 8.20 -24.61 -3.66
C TYR A 155 7.38 -23.45 -3.07
N ILE A 156 6.06 -23.55 -3.03
CA ILE A 156 5.14 -22.47 -2.62
C ILE A 156 4.17 -22.86 -1.52
N GLY A 157 4.11 -24.11 -1.08
CA GLY A 157 3.23 -24.53 0.03
C GLY A 157 3.58 -23.87 1.37
N ASP A 158 4.73 -23.17 1.43
CA ASP A 158 5.23 -22.45 2.60
C ASP A 158 4.92 -20.95 2.60
N GLN A 159 3.97 -20.50 1.78
CA GLN A 159 3.51 -19.10 1.75
C GLN A 159 2.74 -18.75 3.03
N TYR A 160 2.89 -17.51 3.53
CA TYR A 160 2.19 -17.06 4.74
C TYR A 160 1.99 -15.55 4.83
N PHE A 161 1.05 -15.18 5.72
CA PHE A 161 0.89 -13.85 6.31
C PHE A 161 1.21 -13.87 7.80
N ARG A 162 1.72 -12.77 8.30
CA ARG A 162 1.73 -12.47 9.74
C ARG A 162 0.96 -11.18 9.98
N ILE A 163 -0.01 -11.26 10.87
CA ILE A 163 -0.81 -10.13 11.35
C ILE A 163 -0.33 -9.81 12.76
N TYR A 164 -0.21 -8.54 13.09
CA TYR A 164 0.31 -8.07 14.37
C TYR A 164 -0.71 -7.19 15.09
N ASN A 165 -0.86 -7.38 16.39
CA ASN A 165 -1.64 -6.48 17.23
C ASN A 165 -0.78 -5.29 17.67
N ASN A 166 -1.00 -4.15 17.01
CA ASN A 166 -0.25 -2.91 17.20
C ASN A 166 -0.79 -2.09 18.40
N SER A 167 -1.59 -2.71 19.30
CA SER A 167 -2.18 -2.06 20.48
C SER A 167 -1.70 -2.68 21.78
N ASP A 168 -1.99 -2.01 22.88
CA ASP A 168 -1.71 -2.45 24.26
C ASP A 168 -2.86 -3.24 24.90
N LYS A 169 -3.86 -3.63 24.10
CA LYS A 169 -5.02 -4.42 24.53
C LYS A 169 -5.17 -5.69 23.69
N VAL A 170 -5.86 -6.69 24.23
CA VAL A 170 -6.26 -7.86 23.46
C VAL A 170 -7.24 -7.45 22.38
N VAL A 171 -6.97 -7.88 21.15
CA VAL A 171 -7.83 -7.68 19.98
C VAL A 171 -8.35 -9.04 19.53
N TYR A 172 -9.61 -9.13 19.16
CA TYR A 172 -10.21 -10.37 18.68
C TYR A 172 -10.28 -10.35 17.15
N ALA A 173 -9.65 -11.35 16.52
CA ALA A 173 -9.54 -11.44 15.06
C ALA A 173 -10.70 -12.20 14.39
N ASP A 174 -11.75 -12.50 15.13
CA ASP A 174 -12.96 -13.12 14.57
C ASP A 174 -13.54 -12.29 13.43
N SER A 175 -13.94 -12.94 12.34
CA SER A 175 -14.43 -12.30 11.11
C SER A 175 -13.42 -11.36 10.43
N LEU A 176 -12.13 -11.49 10.70
CA LEU A 176 -11.08 -10.83 9.94
C LEU A 176 -11.00 -11.46 8.55
N LEU A 177 -11.06 -10.65 7.52
CA LEU A 177 -10.89 -11.06 6.14
C LEU A 177 -9.44 -10.96 5.72
N ILE A 178 -8.97 -11.95 4.95
CA ILE A 178 -7.72 -11.93 4.20
C ILE A 178 -8.09 -11.81 2.72
N LEU A 179 -7.58 -10.79 2.05
CA LEU A 179 -8.03 -10.34 0.75
C LEU A 179 -6.89 -10.27 -0.26
N GLU A 180 -7.15 -10.72 -1.49
CA GLU A 180 -6.27 -10.49 -2.65
C GLU A 180 -6.99 -9.64 -3.69
N SER A 181 -6.26 -8.67 -4.27
CA SER A 181 -6.80 -7.77 -5.30
C SER A 181 -7.18 -8.48 -6.60
N SER A 182 -8.28 -8.07 -7.23
CA SER A 182 -8.66 -8.51 -8.59
C SER A 182 -7.75 -7.94 -9.67
N PHE A 183 -7.09 -6.84 -9.40
CA PHE A 183 -6.22 -6.16 -10.33
C PHE A 183 -4.76 -6.39 -9.96
N ASN A 184 -3.92 -6.45 -10.98
CA ASN A 184 -2.50 -6.65 -10.82
C ASN A 184 -1.77 -5.30 -10.95
N THR A 185 -0.85 -5.00 -10.05
CA THR A 185 -0.13 -3.72 -9.98
C THR A 185 0.80 -3.47 -11.19
N ILE A 186 1.18 -4.52 -11.90
CA ILE A 186 2.09 -4.44 -13.05
C ILE A 186 1.36 -4.31 -14.40
N LEU A 187 0.04 -4.38 -14.42
CA LEU A 187 -0.77 -4.30 -15.63
C LEU A 187 -1.91 -3.32 -15.45
N VAL A 188 -1.75 -2.11 -15.98
CA VAL A 188 -2.83 -1.12 -15.96
C VAL A 188 -4.04 -1.60 -16.75
N GLN A 189 -5.19 -1.60 -16.11
CA GLN A 189 -6.47 -1.79 -16.77
C GLN A 189 -7.25 -0.48 -16.75
N ASN A 190 -7.57 0.06 -17.94
CA ASN A 190 -8.44 1.22 -18.04
C ASN A 190 -9.88 0.78 -17.81
N ILE A 191 -10.38 0.95 -16.59
CA ILE A 191 -11.70 0.51 -16.14
C ILE A 191 -12.63 1.67 -15.85
N GLU A 192 -13.92 1.47 -16.04
CA GLU A 192 -14.96 2.45 -15.73
C GLU A 192 -16.22 1.75 -15.15
N PRO A 193 -16.71 2.15 -13.94
CA PRO A 193 -16.11 3.14 -13.05
C PRO A 193 -14.74 2.69 -12.52
N LYS A 194 -13.94 3.64 -12.02
CA LYS A 194 -12.62 3.38 -11.44
C LYS A 194 -12.74 2.79 -10.03
N LEU A 195 -13.03 1.51 -9.96
CA LEU A 195 -13.29 0.79 -8.70
C LEU A 195 -12.13 0.89 -7.70
N THR A 196 -10.88 0.91 -8.20
CA THR A 196 -9.68 1.03 -7.37
C THR A 196 -9.53 2.37 -6.64
N GLU A 197 -10.35 3.37 -6.98
CA GLU A 197 -10.38 4.67 -6.30
C GLU A 197 -11.46 4.74 -5.20
N THR A 198 -12.44 3.81 -5.21
CA THR A 198 -13.63 3.87 -4.36
C THR A 198 -13.82 2.69 -3.43
N CYS A 199 -13.24 1.54 -3.75
CA CYS A 199 -13.32 0.32 -2.96
C CYS A 199 -12.07 -0.55 -3.20
N PHE A 200 -11.98 -1.68 -2.51
CA PHE A 200 -10.94 -2.67 -2.78
C PHE A 200 -11.54 -3.84 -3.59
N PRO A 201 -11.33 -3.90 -4.92
CA PRO A 201 -11.78 -5.01 -5.75
C PRO A 201 -10.99 -6.27 -5.44
N VAL A 202 -11.67 -7.41 -5.24
CA VAL A 202 -11.06 -8.63 -4.73
C VAL A 202 -11.34 -9.85 -5.60
N GLN A 203 -10.34 -10.73 -5.73
CA GLN A 203 -10.47 -12.03 -6.37
C GLN A 203 -10.38 -13.21 -5.39
N ALA A 204 -9.90 -12.99 -4.17
CA ALA A 204 -9.94 -13.95 -3.09
C ALA A 204 -10.34 -13.28 -1.78
N VAL A 205 -11.21 -13.94 -1.02
CA VAL A 205 -11.75 -13.50 0.27
C VAL A 205 -11.85 -14.71 1.17
N TYR A 206 -10.98 -14.79 2.17
CA TYR A 206 -10.99 -15.80 3.21
C TYR A 206 -11.22 -15.13 4.56
N MET A 207 -11.92 -15.78 5.47
CA MET A 207 -12.33 -15.22 6.75
C MET A 207 -11.85 -16.06 7.92
N ILE A 208 -11.33 -15.44 8.96
CA ILE A 208 -11.09 -16.09 10.25
C ILE A 208 -12.46 -16.41 10.88
N PRO A 209 -12.77 -17.70 11.11
CA PRO A 209 -14.02 -18.08 11.75
C PRO A 209 -14.03 -17.70 13.23
N GLY A 210 -15.22 -17.47 13.79
CA GLY A 210 -15.41 -17.21 15.22
C GLY A 210 -16.69 -16.44 15.51
N ASN A 211 -17.00 -16.33 16.80
CA ASN A 211 -18.23 -15.71 17.30
C ASN A 211 -17.98 -14.36 18.00
N GLY A 212 -16.83 -13.74 17.71
CA GLY A 212 -16.48 -12.40 18.19
C GLY A 212 -15.45 -12.36 19.33
N LYS A 213 -15.17 -13.48 20.00
CA LYS A 213 -14.16 -13.59 21.08
C LYS A 213 -13.38 -14.90 21.09
N ASP A 214 -13.39 -15.62 19.96
CA ASP A 214 -12.78 -16.95 19.88
C ASP A 214 -11.30 -16.89 19.46
N VAL A 215 -10.86 -15.76 18.86
CA VAL A 215 -9.51 -15.59 18.33
C VAL A 215 -8.82 -14.36 18.91
N PRO A 216 -8.36 -14.44 20.19
CA PRO A 216 -7.66 -13.33 20.83
C PRO A 216 -6.22 -13.19 20.32
N VAL A 217 -5.84 -11.99 19.91
CA VAL A 217 -4.46 -11.60 19.59
C VAL A 217 -3.95 -10.71 20.74
N GLN A 218 -2.95 -11.20 21.46
CA GLN A 218 -2.38 -10.50 22.61
C GLN A 218 -1.70 -9.18 22.18
N PRO A 219 -1.57 -8.19 23.06
CA PRO A 219 -0.78 -6.98 22.82
C PRO A 219 0.62 -7.32 22.33
N GLY A 220 1.01 -6.76 21.17
CA GLY A 220 2.31 -7.09 20.56
C GLY A 220 2.43 -8.54 20.08
N GLY A 221 1.34 -9.26 20.01
CA GLY A 221 1.29 -10.65 19.53
C GLY A 221 1.08 -10.72 18.02
N TYR A 222 1.43 -11.88 17.47
CA TYR A 222 1.24 -12.20 16.06
C TYR A 222 0.15 -13.24 15.88
N LEU A 223 -0.47 -13.20 14.72
CA LEU A 223 -1.31 -14.25 14.16
C LEU A 223 -0.66 -14.70 12.85
N THR A 224 -0.33 -15.97 12.73
CA THR A 224 0.28 -16.54 11.53
C THR A 224 -0.75 -17.34 10.75
N ILE A 225 -0.92 -17.00 9.48
CA ILE A 225 -1.86 -17.62 8.55
C ILE A 225 -1.06 -18.10 7.34
N CYS A 226 -1.18 -19.36 6.94
CA CYS A 226 -0.36 -19.94 5.88
C CYS A 226 -1.16 -20.76 4.87
N ASP A 227 -0.49 -21.13 3.78
CA ASP A 227 -1.04 -22.05 2.78
C ASP A 227 -1.25 -23.44 3.42
N GLN A 228 -0.17 -24.05 3.90
CA GLN A 228 -0.23 -25.34 4.56
C GLN A 228 0.50 -25.26 5.92
N ALA A 229 -0.25 -25.57 6.99
CA ALA A 229 0.27 -25.54 8.36
C ALA A 229 1.05 -26.83 8.70
N ALA A 230 2.18 -27.01 8.02
CA ALA A 230 3.02 -28.21 8.14
C ALA A 230 4.49 -27.85 8.38
N ASN A 231 5.27 -28.83 8.86
CA ASN A 231 6.73 -28.67 8.87
C ASN A 231 7.28 -28.94 7.47
N HIS A 232 7.41 -27.90 6.67
CA HIS A 232 7.90 -27.99 5.29
C HIS A 232 9.36 -28.43 5.17
N LYS A 233 10.15 -28.33 6.24
CA LYS A 233 11.55 -28.84 6.26
C LYS A 233 11.63 -30.34 6.06
N ASN A 234 10.55 -31.09 6.30
CA ASN A 234 10.47 -32.50 6.01
C ASN A 234 10.50 -32.82 4.51
N ILE A 235 10.01 -31.87 3.67
CA ILE A 235 9.95 -31.99 2.21
C ILE A 235 11.04 -31.16 1.55
N ASN A 236 11.26 -29.94 2.04
CA ASN A 236 12.20 -28.98 1.52
C ASN A 236 13.08 -28.41 2.65
N LYS A 237 14.33 -28.83 2.72
CA LYS A 237 15.26 -28.42 3.78
C LYS A 237 15.53 -26.91 3.83
N ASN A 238 15.27 -26.20 2.71
CA ASN A 238 15.41 -24.74 2.61
C ASN A 238 14.15 -24.00 3.06
N SER A 239 13.12 -24.70 3.47
CA SER A 239 11.81 -24.15 3.83
C SER A 239 11.69 -23.89 5.34
N ILE A 240 10.46 -23.70 5.79
CA ILE A 240 10.04 -23.22 7.09
C ILE A 240 9.27 -24.32 7.83
N ASP A 241 9.23 -24.25 9.15
CA ASP A 241 8.28 -25.02 9.95
C ASP A 241 7.06 -24.14 10.26
N LEU A 242 5.93 -24.40 9.61
CA LEU A 242 4.64 -23.72 9.82
C LEU A 242 3.63 -24.58 10.58
N SER A 243 4.06 -25.70 11.19
CA SER A 243 3.17 -26.59 11.93
C SER A 243 2.48 -25.95 13.15
N ASN A 244 2.97 -24.79 13.61
CA ASN A 244 2.38 -23.99 14.68
C ASN A 244 1.67 -22.73 14.16
N ALA A 245 1.33 -22.65 12.87
CA ALA A 245 0.51 -21.56 12.36
C ALA A 245 -0.89 -21.59 13.01
N ASP A 246 -1.47 -20.41 13.22
CA ASP A 246 -2.78 -20.27 13.86
C ASP A 246 -3.92 -20.73 12.94
N PHE A 247 -3.75 -20.45 11.62
CA PHE A 247 -4.71 -20.80 10.58
C PHE A 247 -4.01 -21.18 9.28
N GLU A 248 -4.73 -21.99 8.47
CA GLU A 248 -4.39 -22.22 7.06
C GLU A 248 -5.58 -21.92 6.15
N TRP A 249 -5.32 -21.62 4.86
CA TRP A 249 -6.37 -21.44 3.86
C TRP A 249 -6.55 -22.72 3.03
N TYR A 250 -7.06 -23.76 3.69
CA TYR A 250 -7.37 -25.02 3.01
C TYR A 250 -8.47 -24.87 1.97
N ASP A 251 -8.21 -25.38 0.77
CA ASP A 251 -9.14 -25.39 -0.35
C ASP A 251 -9.59 -26.82 -0.68
N GLU A 252 -10.80 -27.18 -0.25
CA GLU A 252 -11.37 -28.44 -0.67
C GLU A 252 -11.44 -28.49 -2.20
N THR A 253 -10.68 -29.42 -2.79
CA THR A 253 -10.57 -29.56 -4.24
C THR A 253 -11.52 -30.65 -4.75
N PRO A 254 -12.11 -30.50 -5.98
CA PRO A 254 -12.99 -31.52 -6.55
C PRO A 254 -12.34 -32.91 -6.59
N ALA A 255 -13.12 -33.96 -6.42
CA ALA A 255 -12.62 -35.35 -6.33
C ALA A 255 -11.74 -35.74 -7.54
N ASN A 256 -12.05 -35.22 -8.72
CA ASN A 256 -11.32 -35.48 -9.97
C ASN A 256 -10.15 -34.48 -10.23
N SER A 257 -9.87 -33.58 -9.31
CA SER A 257 -8.74 -32.65 -9.46
C SER A 257 -7.40 -33.41 -9.44
N ARG A 258 -6.50 -33.04 -10.36
CA ARG A 258 -5.12 -33.58 -10.39
C ARG A 258 -4.26 -33.01 -9.25
N VAL A 259 -4.59 -31.82 -8.79
CA VAL A 259 -3.92 -31.16 -7.68
C VAL A 259 -4.88 -31.20 -6.48
N LYS A 260 -4.40 -31.72 -5.38
CA LYS A 260 -5.14 -31.79 -4.11
C LYS A 260 -4.47 -30.85 -3.11
N ASP A 261 -5.29 -30.13 -2.38
CA ASP A 261 -4.83 -29.42 -1.21
C ASP A 261 -4.72 -30.40 -0.02
N VAL A 262 -3.92 -30.02 0.96
CA VAL A 262 -3.67 -30.83 2.16
C VAL A 262 -4.27 -30.11 3.35
N ASP A 263 -5.23 -30.78 4.00
CA ASP A 263 -5.86 -30.32 5.25
C ASP A 263 -4.96 -30.74 6.42
N ASN A 264 -4.32 -29.78 7.07
CA ASN A 264 -3.45 -30.00 8.21
C ASN A 264 -4.21 -29.79 9.53
N PRO A 265 -3.63 -30.09 10.71
CA PRO A 265 -4.31 -29.94 12.00
C PRO A 265 -4.63 -28.49 12.42
N ALA A 266 -4.09 -27.47 11.78
CA ALA A 266 -4.41 -26.07 12.06
C ALA A 266 -5.89 -25.77 11.73
N LYS A 267 -6.42 -24.69 12.31
CA LYS A 267 -7.78 -24.22 11.98
C LYS A 267 -7.82 -23.68 10.56
N ASN A 268 -8.85 -24.07 9.81
CA ASN A 268 -9.06 -23.55 8.45
C ASN A 268 -9.72 -22.18 8.47
N LEU A 269 -9.29 -21.28 7.57
CA LEU A 269 -10.07 -20.11 7.22
C LEU A 269 -11.36 -20.52 6.53
N GLU A 270 -12.43 -19.77 6.72
CA GLU A 270 -13.65 -19.89 5.93
C GLU A 270 -13.45 -19.25 4.56
N LYS A 271 -13.58 -20.03 3.49
CA LYS A 271 -13.60 -19.52 2.12
C LYS A 271 -14.91 -18.82 1.84
N ILE A 272 -14.87 -17.49 1.69
CA ILE A 272 -16.02 -16.70 1.28
C ILE A 272 -16.14 -16.70 -0.24
N TYR A 273 -15.04 -16.36 -0.92
CA TYR A 273 -14.95 -16.34 -2.37
C TYR A 273 -13.51 -16.55 -2.83
N CYS A 274 -13.33 -17.24 -3.94
CA CYS A 274 -12.06 -17.29 -4.65
C CYS A 274 -12.30 -17.47 -6.16
N TYR A 275 -11.53 -16.76 -6.98
CA TYR A 275 -11.59 -16.87 -8.45
C TYR A 275 -11.16 -18.24 -8.97
N THR A 276 -10.29 -18.93 -8.24
CA THR A 276 -9.88 -20.29 -8.56
C THR A 276 -10.84 -21.32 -7.96
N ARG A 277 -11.01 -22.43 -8.67
CA ARG A 277 -11.79 -23.57 -8.21
C ARG A 277 -10.93 -24.68 -7.55
N THR A 278 -9.63 -24.46 -7.52
CA THR A 278 -8.68 -25.41 -6.95
C THR A 278 -8.04 -24.81 -5.69
N ILE A 279 -6.76 -24.55 -5.72
CA ILE A 279 -6.00 -24.01 -4.59
C ILE A 279 -5.72 -22.55 -4.83
N TRP A 280 -5.96 -21.70 -3.84
CA TRP A 280 -5.48 -20.35 -3.82
C TRP A 280 -4.01 -20.32 -3.40
N SER A 281 -3.20 -19.59 -4.09
CA SER A 281 -1.80 -19.32 -3.75
C SER A 281 -1.52 -17.86 -3.93
N LEU A 282 -0.68 -17.29 -3.10
CA LEU A 282 -0.25 -15.90 -3.24
C LEU A 282 0.54 -15.73 -4.54
N HIS A 283 0.44 -14.56 -5.15
CA HIS A 283 1.16 -14.26 -6.39
C HIS A 283 2.67 -14.25 -6.16
N ASP A 284 3.36 -15.34 -6.49
CA ASP A 284 4.77 -15.63 -6.13
C ASP A 284 5.80 -14.64 -6.67
N ARG A 285 5.41 -13.76 -7.57
CA ARG A 285 6.27 -12.69 -8.10
C ARG A 285 6.00 -11.33 -7.45
N GLY A 286 4.92 -11.21 -6.64
CA GLY A 286 4.56 -9.99 -5.94
C GLY A 286 3.80 -8.98 -6.80
N GLY A 287 2.98 -9.44 -7.76
CA GLY A 287 2.18 -8.53 -8.61
C GLY A 287 0.75 -8.30 -8.14
N SER A 288 0.31 -8.91 -7.04
CA SER A 288 -1.02 -8.72 -6.44
C SER A 288 -0.93 -7.98 -5.12
N SER A 289 -1.93 -7.14 -4.82
CA SER A 289 -2.04 -6.45 -3.54
C SER A 289 -2.92 -7.22 -2.58
N TYR A 290 -2.68 -7.02 -1.29
CA TYR A 290 -3.37 -7.73 -0.22
C TYR A 290 -3.91 -6.75 0.81
N ALA A 291 -4.98 -7.12 1.49
CA ALA A 291 -5.53 -6.35 2.58
C ALA A 291 -6.14 -7.25 3.65
N ILE A 292 -6.30 -6.69 4.85
CA ILE A 292 -7.15 -7.25 5.90
C ILE A 292 -8.34 -6.32 6.13
N ALA A 293 -9.51 -6.91 6.41
CA ALA A 293 -10.73 -6.16 6.62
C ALA A 293 -11.61 -6.82 7.69
N LYS A 294 -12.58 -6.10 8.23
CA LYS A 294 -13.61 -6.66 9.11
C LYS A 294 -14.85 -6.97 8.29
N MET A 295 -15.31 -8.22 8.30
CA MET A 295 -16.61 -8.57 7.75
C MET A 295 -17.72 -7.88 8.54
N LYS A 296 -18.56 -7.08 7.86
CA LYS A 296 -19.66 -6.33 8.50
C LYS A 296 -21.04 -6.87 8.11
N THR A 297 -21.10 -7.98 7.40
CA THR A 297 -22.35 -8.62 6.98
C THR A 297 -22.20 -10.14 6.95
N THR A 298 -23.24 -10.87 6.58
CA THR A 298 -23.15 -12.32 6.41
C THR A 298 -22.49 -12.68 5.08
N LYS A 299 -21.98 -13.90 4.97
CA LYS A 299 -21.42 -14.45 3.72
C LYS A 299 -22.42 -14.41 2.57
N GLU A 300 -23.66 -14.78 2.84
CA GLU A 300 -24.74 -14.81 1.84
C GLU A 300 -25.04 -13.42 1.31
N ASP A 301 -25.15 -12.44 2.21
CA ASP A 301 -25.38 -11.05 1.83
C ASP A 301 -24.19 -10.48 1.06
N TYR A 302 -22.96 -10.76 1.50
CA TYR A 302 -21.76 -10.35 0.77
C TYR A 302 -21.75 -10.90 -0.66
N LEU A 303 -21.97 -12.19 -0.83
CA LEU A 303 -21.99 -12.83 -2.15
C LEU A 303 -23.13 -12.32 -3.06
N ALA A 304 -24.25 -11.90 -2.47
CA ALA A 304 -25.39 -11.37 -3.21
C ALA A 304 -25.21 -9.89 -3.63
N ASN A 305 -24.62 -9.06 -2.77
CA ASN A 305 -24.72 -7.60 -2.88
C ASN A 305 -23.38 -6.86 -3.11
N TYR A 306 -22.22 -7.51 -2.90
CA TYR A 306 -20.92 -6.83 -2.98
C TYR A 306 -20.15 -7.19 -4.26
N LYS A 307 -20.86 -7.13 -5.39
CA LYS A 307 -20.33 -7.37 -6.72
C LYS A 307 -20.55 -6.14 -7.61
N ALA A 308 -19.47 -5.61 -8.15
CA ALA A 308 -19.48 -4.44 -9.00
C ALA A 308 -19.27 -4.83 -10.47
N LYS A 309 -20.07 -4.22 -11.35
CA LYS A 309 -19.86 -4.29 -12.81
C LYS A 309 -18.96 -3.14 -13.25
N TYR A 310 -18.11 -3.40 -14.21
CA TYR A 310 -17.25 -2.39 -14.81
C TYR A 310 -16.98 -2.70 -16.27
N ILE A 311 -16.61 -1.67 -17.03
CA ILE A 311 -16.18 -1.79 -18.42
C ILE A 311 -14.64 -1.71 -18.44
N TRP A 312 -14.00 -2.74 -18.96
CA TRP A 312 -12.57 -2.67 -19.28
C TRP A 312 -12.41 -2.15 -20.71
N LYS A 313 -11.84 -0.93 -20.84
CA LYS A 313 -11.51 -0.29 -22.11
C LYS A 313 -10.18 -0.82 -22.62
N LEU A 314 -10.23 -1.93 -23.36
CA LEU A 314 -9.04 -2.60 -23.89
C LEU A 314 -8.58 -1.90 -25.16
N GLN A 315 -7.35 -1.39 -25.16
CA GLN A 315 -6.71 -0.83 -26.35
C GLN A 315 -6.22 -1.97 -27.24
N MET A 316 -6.70 -1.97 -28.49
CA MET A 316 -6.34 -2.95 -29.50
C MET A 316 -5.06 -2.51 -30.25
N PRO A 317 -4.31 -3.45 -30.90
CA PRO A 317 -3.11 -3.12 -31.65
C PRO A 317 -3.31 -2.13 -32.81
N ASP A 318 -4.52 -2.06 -33.36
CA ASP A 318 -4.92 -1.12 -34.42
C ASP A 318 -5.28 0.29 -33.88
N GLY A 319 -5.13 0.51 -32.56
CA GLY A 319 -5.46 1.76 -31.87
C GLY A 319 -6.93 1.91 -31.50
N SER A 320 -7.81 1.00 -31.91
CA SER A 320 -9.21 1.02 -31.50
C SER A 320 -9.38 0.63 -30.03
N ILE A 321 -10.52 1.05 -29.43
CA ILE A 321 -10.86 0.68 -28.06
C ILE A 321 -12.01 -0.32 -28.10
N LYS A 322 -11.78 -1.49 -27.50
CA LYS A 322 -12.81 -2.51 -27.28
C LYS A 322 -13.30 -2.43 -25.84
N ASN A 323 -14.59 -2.18 -25.67
CA ASN A 323 -15.23 -2.25 -24.37
C ASN A 323 -15.54 -3.71 -24.03
N VAL A 324 -15.11 -4.15 -22.86
CA VAL A 324 -15.34 -5.52 -22.34
C VAL A 324 -16.04 -5.41 -21.01
N ASP A 325 -17.29 -5.91 -20.95
CA ASP A 325 -18.06 -5.98 -19.71
C ASP A 325 -17.43 -7.01 -18.77
N LYS A 326 -17.21 -6.60 -17.54
CA LYS A 326 -16.62 -7.38 -16.46
C LYS A 326 -17.35 -7.16 -15.16
N GLU A 327 -17.16 -8.07 -14.22
CA GLU A 327 -17.61 -7.91 -12.85
C GLU A 327 -16.54 -8.43 -11.89
N THR A 328 -16.52 -7.90 -10.69
CA THR A 328 -15.64 -8.35 -9.61
C THR A 328 -16.32 -8.15 -8.26
N TYR A 329 -15.99 -8.99 -7.29
CA TYR A 329 -16.34 -8.69 -5.90
C TYR A 329 -15.49 -7.51 -5.41
N PHE A 330 -15.97 -6.84 -4.37
CA PHE A 330 -15.25 -5.75 -3.74
C PHE A 330 -15.51 -5.71 -2.23
N VAL A 331 -14.56 -5.14 -1.51
CA VAL A 331 -14.73 -4.82 -0.09
C VAL A 331 -14.81 -3.29 0.04
N PRO A 332 -15.83 -2.75 0.73
CA PRO A 332 -15.92 -1.31 1.01
C PRO A 332 -14.68 -0.80 1.75
N THR A 333 -14.27 0.41 1.46
CA THR A 333 -13.06 1.03 2.05
C THR A 333 -13.15 1.09 3.59
N ASP A 334 -14.34 1.34 4.14
CA ASP A 334 -14.58 1.42 5.58
C ASP A 334 -14.55 0.06 6.31
N TRP A 335 -14.47 -1.05 5.59
CA TRP A 335 -14.25 -2.38 6.16
C TRP A 335 -12.75 -2.71 6.24
N VAL A 336 -11.95 -2.13 5.37
CA VAL A 336 -10.51 -2.40 5.28
C VAL A 336 -9.81 -1.83 6.50
N ILE A 337 -8.96 -2.63 7.12
CA ILE A 337 -8.20 -2.32 8.31
C ILE A 337 -6.80 -1.89 7.93
N ASP A 338 -6.16 -2.67 7.05
CA ASP A 338 -4.81 -2.41 6.55
C ASP A 338 -4.66 -2.98 5.15
N GLY A 339 -3.86 -2.34 4.32
CA GLY A 339 -3.63 -2.73 2.93
C GLY A 339 -2.17 -2.57 2.51
N VAL A 340 -1.75 -3.45 1.60
CA VAL A 340 -0.39 -3.45 1.06
C VAL A 340 -0.45 -3.59 -0.45
N ASN A 341 -0.05 -2.56 -1.18
CA ASN A 341 0.23 -2.68 -2.60
C ASN A 341 1.57 -3.38 -2.78
N LEU A 342 1.51 -4.63 -3.20
CA LEU A 342 2.69 -5.41 -3.55
C LEU A 342 2.88 -5.38 -5.07
N SER A 343 4.09 -5.08 -5.53
CA SER A 343 4.40 -4.92 -6.95
C SER A 343 5.74 -5.56 -7.31
N ILE A 344 6.12 -5.49 -8.57
CA ILE A 344 7.46 -5.78 -9.07
C ILE A 344 8.13 -4.44 -9.36
N LEU A 345 9.27 -4.15 -8.74
CA LEU A 345 9.88 -2.82 -8.74
C LEU A 345 9.99 -2.19 -10.14
N SER A 346 10.49 -2.95 -11.13
CA SER A 346 10.67 -2.45 -12.50
C SER A 346 9.38 -2.40 -13.34
N LEU A 347 8.29 -3.00 -12.86
CA LEU A 347 7.03 -3.14 -13.59
C LEU A 347 5.87 -2.46 -12.90
N ASP A 348 6.08 -1.79 -11.76
CA ASP A 348 5.03 -1.06 -11.07
C ASP A 348 4.39 -0.02 -12.00
N LYS A 349 3.06 -0.03 -12.06
CA LYS A 349 2.28 0.80 -13.00
C LYS A 349 1.20 1.62 -12.31
N TRP A 350 0.52 1.06 -11.31
CA TRP A 350 -0.59 1.70 -10.64
C TRP A 350 -0.88 1.04 -9.29
N LEU A 351 -1.56 1.79 -8.44
CA LEU A 351 -2.12 1.30 -7.18
C LEU A 351 -3.51 0.70 -7.44
N VAL A 352 -3.77 -0.48 -6.87
CA VAL A 352 -5.01 -1.24 -7.12
C VAL A 352 -6.00 -1.19 -5.96
N MET A 353 -5.78 -0.27 -5.02
CA MET A 353 -6.70 0.08 -3.94
C MET A 353 -6.74 1.60 -3.74
N PRO A 354 -7.79 2.14 -3.07
CA PRO A 354 -7.86 3.56 -2.75
C PRO A 354 -6.62 4.05 -2.00
N THR A 355 -6.13 5.23 -2.36
CA THR A 355 -4.91 5.81 -1.76
C THR A 355 -5.08 6.18 -0.28
N ALA A 356 -6.33 6.23 0.22
CA ALA A 356 -6.60 6.34 1.65
C ALA A 356 -6.20 5.07 2.42
N LEU A 357 -6.16 3.92 1.75
CA LEU A 357 -5.74 2.64 2.33
C LEU A 357 -4.23 2.43 2.20
N ASP A 358 -3.69 2.71 1.00
CA ASP A 358 -2.25 2.64 0.75
C ASP A 358 -1.88 3.50 -0.46
N ARG A 359 -0.99 4.46 -0.25
CA ARG A 359 -0.52 5.41 -1.28
C ARG A 359 0.87 5.08 -1.83
N GLY A 360 1.47 3.99 -1.37
CA GLY A 360 2.76 3.51 -1.83
C GLY A 360 2.68 2.09 -2.36
N PHE A 361 3.84 1.50 -2.60
CA PHE A 361 3.97 0.07 -2.85
C PHE A 361 5.27 -0.47 -2.27
N THR A 362 5.30 -1.79 -2.07
CA THR A 362 6.51 -2.53 -1.69
C THR A 362 6.71 -3.70 -2.64
N TYR A 363 7.83 -4.43 -2.56
CA TYR A 363 8.15 -5.47 -3.53
C TYR A 363 9.04 -6.59 -2.95
N ILE A 364 8.92 -7.78 -3.52
CA ILE A 364 9.82 -8.91 -3.31
C ILE A 364 10.72 -9.16 -4.51
N SER A 365 10.33 -8.67 -5.69
CA SER A 365 11.02 -8.86 -6.97
C SER A 365 11.44 -7.51 -7.54
N THR A 366 12.69 -7.39 -8.03
CA THR A 366 13.15 -6.19 -8.74
C THR A 366 12.77 -6.19 -10.21
N ILE A 367 12.71 -7.37 -10.83
CA ILE A 367 12.34 -7.59 -12.24
C ILE A 367 11.32 -8.72 -12.35
N ASP A 368 10.66 -8.86 -13.49
CA ASP A 368 9.79 -10.02 -13.73
C ASP A 368 10.56 -11.33 -13.60
N ARG A 369 9.95 -12.29 -12.92
CA ARG A 369 10.53 -13.62 -12.64
C ARG A 369 11.91 -13.56 -11.98
N ASP A 370 12.14 -12.55 -11.15
CA ASP A 370 13.37 -12.38 -10.38
C ASP A 370 13.76 -13.71 -9.69
N PRO A 371 14.90 -14.33 -10.03
CA PRO A 371 15.31 -15.60 -9.41
C PRO A 371 15.70 -15.42 -7.92
N GLN A 372 15.99 -14.19 -7.50
CA GLN A 372 16.39 -13.89 -6.12
C GLN A 372 15.20 -13.66 -5.18
N ARG A 373 13.95 -13.72 -5.68
CA ARG A 373 12.76 -13.49 -4.86
C ARG A 373 12.48 -14.61 -3.85
N TYR A 374 12.95 -15.82 -4.10
CA TYR A 374 12.67 -16.96 -3.23
C TYR A 374 13.29 -16.80 -1.84
N GLY A 375 12.51 -17.13 -0.81
CA GLY A 375 12.86 -16.87 0.57
C GLY A 375 12.78 -15.40 0.98
N LYS A 376 12.22 -14.53 0.12
CA LYS A 376 12.01 -13.10 0.36
C LYS A 376 10.57 -12.79 0.69
N SER A 377 10.40 -11.89 1.65
CA SER A 377 9.12 -11.33 2.08
C SER A 377 9.16 -9.80 2.04
N VAL A 378 8.04 -9.18 2.27
CA VAL A 378 7.94 -7.79 2.69
C VAL A 378 7.63 -7.76 4.18
N VAL A 379 8.48 -7.10 4.95
CA VAL A 379 8.38 -7.03 6.41
C VAL A 379 8.11 -5.61 6.84
N ARG A 380 7.07 -5.39 7.63
CA ARG A 380 6.74 -4.07 8.16
C ARG A 380 7.81 -3.60 9.12
N LYS A 381 8.27 -2.36 8.97
CA LYS A 381 9.32 -1.75 9.80
C LYS A 381 8.83 -1.56 11.23
N THR A 382 9.78 -1.64 12.16
CA THR A 382 9.51 -1.32 13.58
C THR A 382 9.57 0.17 13.81
N GLY A 383 8.61 0.68 14.57
CA GLY A 383 8.56 2.07 15.05
C GLY A 383 9.07 2.19 16.49
N ALA A 384 8.55 3.15 17.22
CA ALA A 384 8.90 3.37 18.62
C ALA A 384 8.17 2.37 19.54
N MET A 385 8.71 2.17 20.75
CA MET A 385 7.99 1.48 21.83
C MET A 385 6.88 2.38 22.37
N LYS A 386 5.66 1.85 22.53
CA LYS A 386 4.54 2.53 23.17
C LYS A 386 3.93 1.61 24.24
N ASN A 387 3.81 2.07 25.47
CA ASN A 387 3.26 1.29 26.60
C ASN A 387 3.89 -0.11 26.77
N GLY A 388 5.19 -0.26 26.49
CA GLY A 388 5.91 -1.53 26.56
C GLY A 388 5.71 -2.44 25.34
N ILE A 389 4.94 -2.01 24.32
CA ILE A 389 4.69 -2.75 23.10
C ILE A 389 5.50 -2.14 21.96
N GLN A 390 6.20 -2.96 21.19
CA GLN A 390 6.87 -2.56 19.96
C GLN A 390 5.81 -2.17 18.94
N GLN A 391 5.79 -0.91 18.50
CA GLN A 391 4.89 -0.52 17.42
C GLN A 391 5.50 -0.90 16.08
N LEU A 392 4.69 -1.33 15.14
CA LEU A 392 5.04 -1.40 13.73
C LEU A 392 4.63 -0.10 13.04
N VAL A 393 5.44 0.36 12.09
CA VAL A 393 5.15 1.59 11.34
C VAL A 393 3.94 1.37 10.46
N ASP A 394 2.96 2.26 10.56
CA ASP A 394 1.76 2.23 9.75
C ASP A 394 1.35 3.66 9.41
N THR A 395 1.57 4.04 8.16
CA THR A 395 1.32 5.37 7.63
C THR A 395 0.43 5.35 6.39
N ASN A 396 -0.21 4.21 6.10
CA ASN A 396 -0.92 3.95 4.85
C ASN A 396 -0.02 4.23 3.62
N ASN A 397 1.25 3.83 3.71
CA ASN A 397 2.22 3.97 2.64
C ASN A 397 3.19 2.78 2.65
N SER A 398 2.92 1.77 1.86
CA SER A 398 3.73 0.55 1.81
C SER A 398 5.22 0.83 1.49
N THR A 399 5.55 1.92 0.79
CA THR A 399 6.94 2.32 0.53
C THR A 399 7.67 2.73 1.80
N GLU A 400 6.97 3.44 2.69
CA GLU A 400 7.52 3.92 3.95
C GLU A 400 7.44 2.84 5.03
N ASP A 401 6.39 2.04 5.03
CA ASP A 401 6.05 1.13 6.12
C ASP A 401 6.81 -0.20 6.04
N PHE A 402 7.16 -0.66 4.84
CA PHE A 402 7.76 -1.97 4.65
C PHE A 402 9.24 -1.91 4.24
N ALA A 403 10.01 -2.90 4.69
CA ALA A 403 11.32 -3.24 4.18
C ALA A 403 11.13 -4.26 3.04
N PRO A 404 11.38 -3.89 1.76
CA PRO A 404 11.25 -4.79 0.64
C PRO A 404 12.34 -5.85 0.64
N GLN A 405 12.11 -6.96 -0.06
CA GLN A 405 13.09 -8.04 -0.27
C GLN A 405 13.78 -8.52 1.03
N SER A 406 13.09 -8.42 2.16
CA SER A 406 13.58 -8.92 3.43
C SER A 406 13.68 -10.45 3.41
N LYS A 407 14.59 -11.01 4.18
CA LYS A 407 14.52 -12.44 4.47
C LYS A 407 13.23 -12.72 5.23
N ALA A 408 12.51 -13.77 4.84
CA ALA A 408 11.31 -14.19 5.55
C ALA A 408 11.63 -14.45 7.03
N THR A 409 10.81 -13.88 7.94
CA THR A 409 11.17 -13.87 9.38
C THR A 409 11.08 -15.24 10.04
N LEU A 410 10.33 -16.17 9.44
CA LEU A 410 10.20 -17.54 9.91
C LEU A 410 11.21 -18.52 9.26
N LEU A 411 12.00 -18.05 8.27
CA LEU A 411 12.98 -18.85 7.51
C LEU A 411 14.34 -18.98 8.21
#